data_487ca8fea365b73c23610252ca05757b
#
_entry.id   487ca8fea365b73c23610252ca05757b
#
_cell.length_a   1.000
_cell.length_b   1.000
_cell.length_c   1.000
_cell.angle_alpha   90.00
_cell.angle_beta   90.00
_cell.angle_gamma   90.00
#
_symmetry.space_group_name_H-M   'P 1'
#
loop_
_entity.id
_entity.type
_entity.pdbx_description
1 polymer ?
#
loop_
_entity_poly.entity_id
_entity_poly.type
_entity_poly.pdbx_seq_one_letter_code
_entity_poly.pdbx_strand_id
1 'polypeptide(L)'
;EEVRELGMIQHANHVSLVTREANTEGAGGIGLSELICATLRMRPDRVVVGECRGGEVVDLLRALNSGHRGGMTTLHANQVEAVPARLVSLGLLAGLEPRATAALAEDAFDVVLHVERIAGRRRIAQVGRLEAVEGRLHGRLLAAWDGRTVRAGQRWDGFMSRWSA
;
A
#
# COMPACT_ATOMS: atom_id res chain seq x y z
N GLU A 1 12.15 4.52 1.04
CA GLU A 1 11.64 5.84 0.66
C GLU A 1 12.47 6.43 -0.48
N GLU A 2 11.86 7.19 -1.38
CA GLU A 2 12.60 8.00 -2.38
C GLU A 2 13.18 9.26 -1.73
N VAL A 3 12.42 9.88 -0.85
CA VAL A 3 12.82 11.03 -0.05
C VAL A 3 12.53 10.73 1.41
N ARG A 4 13.38 11.13 2.32
CA ARG A 4 13.22 10.85 3.75
C ARG A 4 12.04 11.63 4.34
N GLU A 5 10.88 11.00 4.44
CA GLU A 5 9.64 11.57 4.98
C GLU A 5 9.17 10.85 6.25
N LEU A 6 9.50 9.56 6.40
CA LEU A 6 9.11 8.72 7.53
C LEU A 6 10.03 8.86 8.76
N GLY A 7 10.96 9.81 8.74
CA GLY A 7 11.92 10.04 9.84
C GLY A 7 11.29 10.45 11.18
N MET A 8 9.97 10.70 11.21
CA MET A 8 9.23 10.99 12.44
C MET A 8 8.82 9.73 13.21
N ILE A 9 9.01 8.53 12.64
CA ILE A 9 8.73 7.27 13.34
C ILE A 9 9.85 7.04 14.35
N GLN A 10 9.59 7.39 15.60
CA GLN A 10 10.52 7.16 16.71
C GLN A 10 10.28 5.77 17.30
N HIS A 11 10.96 4.77 16.80
CA HIS A 11 10.94 3.41 17.34
C HIS A 11 12.37 2.92 17.49
N ALA A 12 12.68 2.25 18.61
CA ALA A 12 14.04 1.78 18.92
C ALA A 12 14.59 0.80 17.87
N ASN A 13 13.73 0.03 17.20
CA ASN A 13 14.08 -0.89 16.12
C ASN A 13 13.49 -0.39 14.78
N HIS A 14 14.00 0.75 14.30
CA HIS A 14 13.60 1.34 13.03
C HIS A 14 14.81 1.55 12.13
N VAL A 15 14.76 1.01 10.92
CA VAL A 15 15.77 1.21 9.88
C VAL A 15 15.14 1.96 8.71
N SER A 16 15.65 3.15 8.42
CA SER A 16 15.23 3.96 7.27
C SER A 16 16.20 3.78 6.12
N LEU A 17 15.70 3.34 4.98
CA LEU A 17 16.44 3.19 3.73
C LEU A 17 15.90 4.18 2.70
N VAL A 18 16.81 4.86 2.00
CA VAL A 18 16.47 5.87 0.99
C VAL A 18 17.13 5.48 -0.31
N THR A 19 16.43 5.67 -1.43
CA THR A 19 16.97 5.46 -2.76
C THR A 19 18.20 6.35 -2.99
N ARG A 20 19.05 5.95 -3.90
CA ARG A 20 20.22 6.70 -4.31
C ARG A 20 20.21 6.88 -5.82
N GLU A 21 20.31 8.12 -6.25
CA GLU A 21 20.49 8.43 -7.67
C GLU A 21 21.82 7.88 -8.18
N ALA A 22 21.84 7.50 -9.45
CA ALA A 22 23.08 7.15 -10.12
C ALA A 22 23.97 8.39 -10.24
N ASN A 23 25.28 8.17 -10.27
CA ASN A 23 26.24 9.25 -10.54
C ASN A 23 26.18 9.70 -12.01
N THR A 24 26.97 10.68 -12.38
CA THR A 24 27.03 11.21 -13.76
C THR A 24 27.44 10.18 -14.82
N GLU A 25 28.04 9.07 -14.41
CA GLU A 25 28.44 7.94 -15.26
C GLU A 25 27.36 6.83 -15.29
N GLY A 26 26.21 7.06 -14.64
CA GLY A 26 25.12 6.10 -14.57
C GLY A 26 25.33 4.95 -13.56
N ALA A 27 26.37 5.04 -12.73
CA ALA A 27 26.71 3.98 -11.77
C ALA A 27 26.21 4.28 -10.35
N GLY A 28 25.98 3.23 -9.57
CA GLY A 28 25.69 3.30 -8.14
C GLY A 28 24.27 3.73 -7.77
N GLY A 29 23.34 3.79 -8.71
CA GLY A 29 21.92 3.97 -8.42
C GLY A 29 21.37 2.79 -7.59
N ILE A 30 20.46 3.08 -6.66
CA ILE A 30 19.73 2.05 -5.89
C ILE A 30 18.26 2.46 -5.91
N GLY A 31 17.44 1.65 -6.58
CA GLY A 31 16.01 1.88 -6.73
C GLY A 31 15.19 1.34 -5.55
N LEU A 32 13.92 1.72 -5.53
CA LEU A 32 13.01 1.29 -4.48
C LEU A 32 12.77 -0.23 -4.47
N SER A 33 12.69 -0.87 -5.64
CA SER A 33 12.61 -2.33 -5.77
C SER A 33 13.79 -3.05 -5.11
N GLU A 34 15.02 -2.57 -5.34
CA GLU A 34 16.21 -3.14 -4.71
C GLU A 34 16.19 -2.99 -3.19
N LEU A 35 15.73 -1.82 -2.70
CA LEU A 35 15.59 -1.59 -1.27
C LEU A 35 14.54 -2.51 -0.65
N ILE A 36 13.38 -2.72 -1.29
CA ILE A 36 12.36 -3.67 -0.82
C ILE A 36 12.96 -5.07 -0.72
N CYS A 37 13.61 -5.55 -1.77
CA CYS A 37 14.26 -6.85 -1.76
C CYS A 37 15.36 -6.98 -0.70
N ALA A 38 16.12 -5.92 -0.46
CA ALA A 38 17.15 -5.89 0.56
C ALA A 38 16.56 -5.95 1.98
N THR A 39 15.43 -5.26 2.24
CA THR A 39 14.78 -5.27 3.55
C THR A 39 14.34 -6.68 3.97
N LEU A 40 13.91 -7.54 3.04
CA LEU A 40 13.47 -8.89 3.37
C LEU A 40 14.61 -9.75 4.00
N ARG A 41 15.87 -9.46 3.62
CA ARG A 41 17.05 -10.12 4.21
C ARG A 41 17.36 -9.66 5.64
N MET A 42 16.80 -8.51 6.04
CA MET A 42 16.93 -7.97 7.38
C MET A 42 15.93 -8.56 8.37
N ARG A 43 15.01 -9.44 7.91
CA ARG A 43 13.92 -10.05 8.68
C ARG A 43 13.08 -9.01 9.44
N PRO A 44 12.51 -8.03 8.76
CA PRO A 44 11.69 -7.01 9.41
C PRO A 44 10.35 -7.60 9.84
N ASP A 45 9.82 -7.15 10.98
CA ASP A 45 8.44 -7.43 11.37
C ASP A 45 7.45 -6.73 10.44
N ARG A 46 7.80 -5.55 9.94
CA ARG A 46 6.98 -4.75 9.03
C ARG A 46 7.83 -4.03 8.00
N VAL A 47 7.32 -3.98 6.78
CA VAL A 47 7.90 -3.18 5.68
C VAL A 47 6.97 -1.99 5.41
N VAL A 48 7.52 -0.79 5.49
CA VAL A 48 6.79 0.44 5.15
C VAL A 48 7.43 1.07 3.92
N VAL A 49 6.68 1.17 2.85
CA VAL A 49 7.08 1.89 1.63
C VAL A 49 6.35 3.22 1.61
N GLY A 50 7.09 4.34 1.59
CA GLY A 50 6.50 5.68 1.67
C GLY A 50 5.43 5.89 0.61
N GLU A 51 5.73 5.55 -0.64
CA GLU A 51 4.78 5.59 -1.75
C GLU A 51 5.18 4.61 -2.85
N CYS A 52 4.18 4.02 -3.52
CA CYS A 52 4.37 3.26 -4.75
C CYS A 52 3.89 4.08 -5.96
N ARG A 53 4.82 4.39 -6.86
CA ARG A 53 4.56 5.16 -8.09
C ARG A 53 4.81 4.36 -9.36
N GLY A 54 5.56 3.27 -9.28
CA GLY A 54 6.02 2.45 -10.39
C GLY A 54 5.90 0.94 -10.13
N GLY A 55 6.74 0.19 -10.82
CA GLY A 55 6.74 -1.29 -10.79
C GLY A 55 7.16 -1.91 -9.45
N GLU A 56 7.79 -1.15 -8.55
CA GLU A 56 8.17 -1.56 -7.20
C GLU A 56 6.98 -2.07 -6.37
N VAL A 57 5.76 -1.70 -6.76
CA VAL A 57 4.53 -2.23 -6.14
C VAL A 57 4.49 -3.76 -6.16
N VAL A 58 5.00 -4.39 -7.23
CA VAL A 58 5.02 -5.86 -7.36
C VAL A 58 5.93 -6.50 -6.33
N ASP A 59 7.09 -5.91 -6.07
CA ASP A 59 8.02 -6.40 -5.05
C ASP A 59 7.45 -6.23 -3.66
N LEU A 60 6.74 -5.11 -3.39
CA LEU A 60 6.01 -4.92 -2.16
C LEU A 60 4.90 -5.98 -1.99
N LEU A 61 4.05 -6.20 -3.00
CA LEU A 61 2.99 -7.22 -2.93
C LEU A 61 3.55 -8.61 -2.63
N ARG A 62 4.67 -8.98 -3.27
CA ARG A 62 5.38 -10.24 -3.00
C ARG A 62 5.91 -10.30 -1.57
N ALA A 63 6.48 -9.20 -1.07
CA ALA A 63 6.99 -9.12 0.29
C ALA A 63 5.87 -9.32 1.32
N LEU A 64 4.73 -8.64 1.15
CA LEU A 64 3.58 -8.75 2.05
C LEU A 64 2.99 -10.17 2.06
N ASN A 65 2.95 -10.84 0.88
CA ASN A 65 2.47 -12.22 0.75
C ASN A 65 3.48 -13.28 1.24
N SER A 66 4.73 -12.91 1.51
CA SER A 66 5.79 -13.83 1.98
C SER A 66 5.98 -13.84 3.49
N GLY A 67 4.96 -13.42 4.25
CA GLY A 67 4.98 -13.48 5.72
C GLY A 67 5.25 -12.15 6.40
N HIS A 68 5.48 -11.05 5.68
CA HIS A 68 5.70 -9.71 6.23
C HIS A 68 4.38 -8.93 6.36
N ARG A 69 3.40 -9.51 7.08
CA ARG A 69 2.07 -8.91 7.27
C ARG A 69 2.16 -7.59 8.05
N GLY A 70 1.17 -6.71 7.83
CA GLY A 70 1.07 -5.41 8.50
C GLY A 70 2.03 -4.36 7.96
N GLY A 71 2.60 -4.58 6.76
CA GLY A 71 3.30 -3.55 6.02
C GLY A 71 2.34 -2.49 5.49
N MET A 72 2.88 -1.35 5.11
CA MET A 72 2.10 -0.20 4.64
C MET A 72 2.74 0.46 3.44
N THR A 73 1.91 1.04 2.60
CA THR A 73 2.33 1.97 1.56
C THR A 73 1.26 3.02 1.31
N THR A 74 1.62 4.08 0.61
CA THR A 74 0.64 5.02 0.03
C THR A 74 0.65 4.90 -1.49
N LEU A 75 -0.47 5.26 -2.09
CA LEU A 75 -0.61 5.43 -3.53
C LEU A 75 -1.68 6.48 -3.83
N HIS A 76 -1.56 7.13 -4.97
CA HIS A 76 -2.57 8.10 -5.39
C HIS A 76 -3.77 7.41 -6.04
N ALA A 77 -4.93 7.53 -5.37
CA ALA A 77 -6.24 7.14 -5.89
C ALA A 77 -7.31 8.07 -5.31
N ASN A 78 -8.35 8.38 -6.08
CA ASN A 78 -9.37 9.35 -5.69
C ASN A 78 -10.39 8.79 -4.68
N GLN A 79 -10.45 7.48 -4.51
CA GLN A 79 -11.36 6.77 -3.63
C GLN A 79 -10.99 5.28 -3.55
N VAL A 80 -11.58 4.55 -2.61
CA VAL A 80 -11.31 3.11 -2.42
C VAL A 80 -11.53 2.31 -3.71
N GLU A 81 -12.59 2.59 -4.44
CA GLU A 81 -12.96 1.88 -5.68
C GLU A 81 -11.99 2.13 -6.84
N ALA A 82 -11.19 3.20 -6.78
CA ALA A 82 -10.18 3.53 -7.79
C ALA A 82 -8.82 2.85 -7.54
N VAL A 83 -8.58 2.34 -6.34
CA VAL A 83 -7.31 1.68 -5.97
C VAL A 83 -6.97 0.50 -6.87
N PRO A 84 -7.92 -0.41 -7.24
CA PRO A 84 -7.62 -1.52 -8.13
C PRO A 84 -7.04 -1.10 -9.48
N ALA A 85 -7.64 -0.11 -10.13
CA ALA A 85 -7.16 0.39 -11.42
C ALA A 85 -5.73 0.95 -11.30
N ARG A 86 -5.43 1.63 -10.20
CA ARG A 86 -4.07 2.13 -9.94
C ARG A 86 -3.07 1.01 -9.73
N LEU A 87 -3.40 -0.01 -8.91
CA LEU A 87 -2.52 -1.16 -8.68
C LEU A 87 -2.27 -1.95 -9.97
N VAL A 88 -3.30 -2.16 -10.79
CA VAL A 88 -3.16 -2.81 -12.10
C VAL A 88 -2.24 -2.00 -13.02
N SER A 89 -2.41 -0.67 -13.09
CA SER A 89 -1.52 0.19 -13.88
C SER A 89 -0.06 0.07 -13.44
N LEU A 90 0.20 0.07 -12.14
CA LEU A 90 1.56 -0.08 -11.60
C LEU A 90 2.12 -1.48 -11.85
N GLY A 91 1.28 -2.52 -11.74
CA GLY A 91 1.66 -3.89 -12.07
C GLY A 91 2.06 -4.05 -13.53
N LEU A 92 1.33 -3.42 -14.45
CA LEU A 92 1.65 -3.41 -15.88
C LEU A 92 3.02 -2.76 -16.17
N LEU A 93 3.41 -1.72 -15.43
CA LEU A 93 4.75 -1.12 -15.56
C LEU A 93 5.88 -2.12 -15.22
N ALA A 94 5.59 -3.08 -14.33
CA ALA A 94 6.50 -4.19 -13.99
C ALA A 94 6.31 -5.44 -14.87
N GLY A 95 5.52 -5.37 -15.94
CA GLY A 95 5.21 -6.49 -16.83
C GLY A 95 4.27 -7.53 -16.21
N LEU A 96 3.56 -7.21 -15.13
CA LEU A 96 2.63 -8.12 -14.48
C LEU A 96 1.22 -7.99 -15.06
N GLU A 97 0.65 -9.11 -15.47
CA GLU A 97 -0.71 -9.16 -16.00
C GLU A 97 -1.77 -8.74 -14.95
N PRO A 98 -2.89 -8.11 -15.37
CA PRO A 98 -3.93 -7.63 -14.44
C PRO A 98 -4.47 -8.72 -13.51
N ARG A 99 -4.62 -9.96 -14.02
CA ARG A 99 -5.11 -11.10 -13.22
C ARG A 99 -4.10 -11.53 -12.15
N ALA A 100 -2.81 -11.49 -12.47
CA ALA A 100 -1.74 -11.78 -11.52
C ALA A 100 -1.62 -10.66 -10.47
N THR A 101 -1.77 -9.40 -10.88
CA THR A 101 -1.85 -8.27 -9.96
C THR A 101 -3.03 -8.41 -8.99
N ALA A 102 -4.21 -8.82 -9.48
CA ALA A 102 -5.38 -9.04 -8.64
C ALA A 102 -5.13 -10.12 -7.58
N ALA A 103 -4.56 -11.26 -7.98
CA ALA A 103 -4.24 -12.36 -7.07
C ALA A 103 -3.22 -11.96 -5.99
N LEU A 104 -2.20 -11.17 -6.34
CA LEU A 104 -1.22 -10.71 -5.38
C LEU A 104 -1.78 -9.62 -4.43
N ALA A 105 -2.63 -8.74 -4.94
CA ALA A 105 -3.09 -7.58 -4.17
C ALA A 105 -4.23 -7.93 -3.19
N GLU A 106 -5.03 -8.96 -3.47
CA GLU A 106 -6.16 -9.37 -2.62
C GLU A 106 -5.74 -9.70 -1.20
N ASP A 107 -4.66 -10.47 -1.05
CA ASP A 107 -4.17 -10.95 0.24
C ASP A 107 -3.07 -10.08 0.84
N ALA A 108 -2.52 -9.13 0.06
CA ALA A 108 -1.42 -8.28 0.51
C ALA A 108 -1.87 -7.18 1.47
N PHE A 109 -3.09 -6.69 1.34
CA PHE A 109 -3.61 -5.57 2.13
C PHE A 109 -4.87 -5.94 2.87
N ASP A 110 -4.84 -5.82 4.19
CA ASP A 110 -6.00 -6.05 5.06
C ASP A 110 -7.02 -4.91 4.96
N VAL A 111 -6.56 -3.69 4.73
CA VAL A 111 -7.40 -2.48 4.72
C VAL A 111 -6.87 -1.42 3.74
N VAL A 112 -7.79 -0.70 3.14
CA VAL A 112 -7.52 0.50 2.34
C VAL A 112 -8.13 1.69 3.06
N LEU A 113 -7.32 2.70 3.35
CA LEU A 113 -7.74 3.95 3.96
C LEU A 113 -7.62 5.08 2.92
N HIS A 114 -8.74 5.67 2.52
CA HIS A 114 -8.72 6.87 1.71
C HIS A 114 -8.71 8.10 2.60
N VAL A 115 -7.70 8.95 2.41
CA VAL A 115 -7.47 10.15 3.21
C VAL A 115 -7.73 11.39 2.37
N GLU A 116 -8.59 12.26 2.86
CA GLU A 116 -8.89 13.55 2.24
C GLU A 116 -8.42 14.72 3.11
N ARG A 117 -8.20 15.85 2.46
CA ARG A 117 -7.94 17.12 3.15
C ARG A 117 -9.18 17.99 3.11
N ILE A 118 -9.85 18.12 4.25
CA ILE A 118 -11.07 18.91 4.41
C ILE A 118 -10.80 20.03 5.40
N ALA A 119 -11.08 21.27 5.00
CA ALA A 119 -10.83 22.47 5.82
C ALA A 119 -9.41 22.50 6.43
N GLY A 120 -8.40 22.15 5.65
CA GLY A 120 -6.99 22.14 6.06
C GLY A 120 -6.55 20.94 6.90
N ARG A 121 -7.46 20.06 7.32
CA ARG A 121 -7.17 18.87 8.14
C ARG A 121 -7.26 17.59 7.33
N ARG A 122 -6.30 16.67 7.53
CA ARG A 122 -6.38 15.32 6.97
C ARG A 122 -7.39 14.49 7.77
N ARG A 123 -8.26 13.77 7.05
CA ARG A 123 -9.29 12.89 7.62
C ARG A 123 -9.35 11.60 6.84
N ILE A 124 -9.61 10.49 7.51
CA ILE A 124 -9.99 9.25 6.84
C ILE A 124 -11.42 9.44 6.36
N ALA A 125 -11.59 9.54 5.05
CA ALA A 125 -12.90 9.73 4.41
C ALA A 125 -13.56 8.38 4.08
N GLN A 126 -12.76 7.37 3.73
CA GLN A 126 -13.27 6.05 3.41
C GLN A 126 -12.38 4.95 4.01
N VAL A 127 -13.02 3.86 4.39
CA VAL A 127 -12.38 2.60 4.77
C VAL A 127 -12.89 1.52 3.83
N GLY A 128 -11.99 0.74 3.27
CA GLY A 128 -12.34 -0.33 2.36
C GLY A 128 -11.35 -1.48 2.39
N ARG A 129 -11.57 -2.45 1.52
CA ARG A 129 -10.67 -3.58 1.30
C ARG A 129 -10.59 -3.92 -0.19
N LEU A 130 -9.60 -4.71 -0.56
CA LEU A 130 -9.48 -5.27 -1.89
C LEU A 130 -10.11 -6.67 -1.91
N GLU A 131 -10.76 -7.02 -3.03
CA GLU A 131 -11.31 -8.35 -3.29
C GLU A 131 -11.05 -8.71 -4.74
N ALA A 132 -10.61 -9.94 -5.01
CA ALA A 132 -10.55 -10.47 -6.36
C ALA A 132 -11.83 -11.27 -6.66
N VAL A 133 -12.53 -10.88 -7.73
CA VAL A 133 -13.73 -11.57 -8.21
C VAL A 133 -13.49 -11.91 -9.68
N GLU A 134 -13.59 -13.18 -10.03
CA GLU A 134 -13.36 -13.68 -11.40
C GLU A 134 -12.01 -13.21 -12.00
N GLY A 135 -10.99 -13.09 -11.16
CA GLY A 135 -9.66 -12.64 -11.55
C GLY A 135 -9.52 -11.13 -11.79
N ARG A 136 -10.51 -10.33 -11.38
CA ARG A 136 -10.48 -8.88 -11.40
C ARG A 136 -10.43 -8.33 -9.98
N LEU A 137 -9.58 -7.34 -9.75
CA LEU A 137 -9.48 -6.67 -8.47
C LEU A 137 -10.57 -5.62 -8.32
N HIS A 138 -11.22 -5.59 -7.17
CA HIS A 138 -12.26 -4.63 -6.81
C HIS A 138 -11.91 -3.96 -5.48
N GLY A 139 -12.14 -2.64 -5.38
CA GLY A 139 -12.15 -1.91 -4.12
C GLY A 139 -13.56 -1.95 -3.53
N ARG A 140 -13.69 -2.50 -2.32
CA ARG A 140 -14.98 -2.60 -1.61
C ARG A 140 -15.03 -1.58 -0.50
N LEU A 141 -15.91 -0.60 -0.64
CA LEU A 141 -16.18 0.36 0.42
C LEU A 141 -16.84 -0.35 1.60
N LEU A 142 -16.28 -0.17 2.79
CA LEU A 142 -16.80 -0.71 4.06
C LEU A 142 -17.46 0.37 4.89
N ALA A 143 -16.86 1.57 4.95
CA ALA A 143 -17.42 2.72 5.63
C ALA A 143 -16.95 4.02 4.96
N ALA A 144 -17.80 5.05 5.04
CA ALA A 144 -17.46 6.40 4.56
C ALA A 144 -17.88 7.43 5.60
N TRP A 145 -17.10 8.51 5.70
CA TRP A 145 -17.41 9.68 6.50
C TRP A 145 -17.85 10.84 5.59
N ASP A 146 -19.02 11.41 5.86
CA ASP A 146 -19.63 12.48 5.05
C ASP A 146 -19.30 13.90 5.53
N GLY A 147 -18.35 14.04 6.47
CA GLY A 147 -18.00 15.31 7.10
C GLY A 147 -18.65 15.50 8.48
N ARG A 148 -19.64 14.70 8.84
CA ARG A 148 -20.38 14.74 10.11
C ARG A 148 -20.52 13.38 10.77
N THR A 149 -20.93 12.38 9.99
CA THR A 149 -21.23 11.03 10.49
C THR A 149 -20.48 9.98 9.67
N VAL A 150 -20.22 8.85 10.32
CA VAL A 150 -19.71 7.65 9.64
C VAL A 150 -20.90 6.81 9.18
N ARG A 151 -20.93 6.46 7.90
CA ARG A 151 -21.90 5.52 7.33
C ARG A 151 -21.21 4.19 7.09
N ALA A 152 -21.53 3.20 7.90
CA ALA A 152 -21.04 1.84 7.75
C ALA A 152 -21.93 1.06 6.76
N GLY A 153 -21.28 0.28 5.88
CA GLY A 153 -21.97 -0.65 4.97
C GLY A 153 -22.27 -1.99 5.68
N GLN A 154 -23.07 -2.84 5.03
CA GLN A 154 -23.50 -4.13 5.57
C GLN A 154 -22.36 -5.08 5.98
N ARG A 155 -21.16 -4.92 5.41
CA ARG A 155 -19.99 -5.78 5.68
C ARG A 155 -19.08 -5.22 6.77
N TRP A 156 -19.42 -4.08 7.35
CA TRP A 156 -18.59 -3.39 8.35
C TRP A 156 -18.38 -4.22 9.60
N ASP A 157 -19.44 -4.78 10.17
CA ASP A 157 -19.37 -5.55 11.42
C ASP A 157 -18.53 -6.82 11.25
N GLY A 158 -18.69 -7.53 10.13
CA GLY A 158 -17.87 -8.69 9.81
C GLY A 158 -16.39 -8.34 9.56
N PHE A 159 -16.11 -7.15 9.06
CA PHE A 159 -14.74 -6.65 8.95
C PHE A 159 -14.16 -6.32 10.34
N MET A 160 -14.89 -5.59 11.16
CA MET A 160 -14.45 -5.16 12.50
C MET A 160 -14.24 -6.33 13.45
N SER A 161 -15.03 -7.41 13.34
CA SER A 161 -14.84 -8.60 14.18
C SER A 161 -13.45 -9.24 14.05
N ARG A 162 -12.77 -9.04 12.93
CA ARG A 162 -11.38 -9.52 12.70
C ARG A 162 -10.33 -8.73 13.51
N TRP A 163 -10.70 -7.54 14.01
CA TRP A 163 -9.81 -6.63 14.73
C TRP A 163 -10.16 -6.50 16.22
N SER A 164 -11.22 -7.20 16.66
CA SER A 164 -11.75 -7.13 18.02
C SER A 164 -11.23 -8.26 18.93
N ALA A 165 -10.11 -8.90 18.56
CA ALA A 165 -9.50 -9.99 19.31
C ALA A 165 -8.40 -9.49 20.26
#